data_ccd607f32fdef846e81d1feb14442c64
#
_entry.id   ccd607f32fdef846e81d1feb14442c64
#
_cell.length_a   1.000
_cell.length_b   1.000
_cell.length_c   1.000
_cell.angle_alpha   90.00
_cell.angle_beta   90.00
_cell.angle_gamma   90.00
#
_symmetry.space_group_name_H-M   'P 1'
#
loop_
_entity.id
_entity.type
_entity.pdbx_description
1 polymer ?
#
loop_
_entity_poly.entity_id
_entity_poly.type
_entity_poly.pdbx_seq_one_letter_code
_entity_poly.pdbx_strand_id
1 'polypeptide(L)'
;MHMLLFGPAIVALQQATEPGGANPLLGIAAFLLMLGILVVVHELGHFLTAIWMGIKVEEFGIGYPPRALVLHERNGVKYTLNWLPLGGFVRFANSDDGAQDALYGAGGSLAAAPPWRKIAVMVAGPLMNLLLAMLIFTTIFTAMGVPTPTGNQQISQIFASTPAAQSGLQADDMLLSLAGQTVSNPQVIGEVAKTNTGQPVAAVVQRNGQTLTILLTPGPWTDPNGTAHASGFGFSYTPEVIQERVGPLQALGYGVTYSLDLTGRMLQGLAGLPGAILGIFSSTASPDGQPIGPVGIARATGEVIQQPGGFMAFWNLTAVLSLNLFLLNLLPIPALDGSHIIFSLIEWLRGGKKVPPEKEALVHAIGFMALMGLMLLITANDVIHAFRGTPVLGGG
;
A
#
# COMPACT_ATOMS: atom_id res chain seq x y z
N MET A 1 -11.05 6.39 -6.30
CA MET A 1 -10.62 5.03 -5.92
C MET A 1 -9.24 5.01 -5.28
N HIS A 2 -8.30 5.88 -5.67
CA HIS A 2 -6.99 6.07 -5.02
C HIS A 2 -7.08 6.54 -3.57
N MET A 3 -8.01 7.42 -3.25
CA MET A 3 -8.26 7.89 -1.88
C MET A 3 -8.60 6.77 -0.87
N LEU A 4 -9.07 5.61 -1.37
CA LEU A 4 -9.45 4.46 -0.53
C LEU A 4 -8.27 3.51 -0.19
N LEU A 5 -7.21 3.51 -1.00
CA LEU A 5 -6.06 2.62 -0.76
C LEU A 5 -5.00 3.23 0.17
N PHE A 6 -5.00 4.54 0.32
CA PHE A 6 -3.94 5.24 1.01
C PHE A 6 -4.42 6.16 2.15
N GLY A 7 -5.68 6.19 2.47
CA GLY A 7 -6.23 6.84 3.66
C GLY A 7 -5.58 8.17 4.09
N PRO A 8 -5.68 8.55 5.35
CA PRO A 8 -5.17 9.83 5.87
C PRO A 8 -3.66 10.07 5.74
N ALA A 9 -2.87 9.03 5.39
CA ALA A 9 -1.45 9.20 5.07
C ALA A 9 -1.20 9.98 3.78
N ILE A 10 -2.11 9.93 2.81
CA ILE A 10 -2.02 10.75 1.59
C ILE A 10 -2.46 12.19 1.84
N VAL A 11 -3.36 12.45 2.76
CA VAL A 11 -3.74 13.84 3.09
C VAL A 11 -2.52 14.63 3.58
N ALA A 12 -1.61 14.01 4.32
CA ALA A 12 -0.32 14.62 4.67
C ALA A 12 0.65 14.73 3.48
N LEU A 13 0.49 13.91 2.44
CA LEU A 13 1.32 13.92 1.22
C LEU A 13 0.78 14.89 0.15
N GLN A 14 -0.50 15.22 0.17
CA GLN A 14 -1.13 16.16 -0.78
C GLN A 14 -0.80 17.65 -0.55
N GLN A 15 -0.16 17.99 0.57
CA GLN A 15 0.37 19.33 0.82
C GLN A 15 1.77 19.58 0.22
N ALA A 16 2.26 18.67 -0.61
CA ALA A 16 3.54 18.79 -1.27
C ALA A 16 3.50 19.88 -2.34
N THR A 17 3.94 21.05 -1.97
CA THR A 17 4.23 22.17 -2.87
C THR A 17 5.45 21.84 -3.73
N GLU A 18 5.35 22.12 -5.05
CA GLU A 18 6.38 22.25 -6.08
C GLU A 18 7.54 21.22 -6.06
N PRO A 19 7.87 20.60 -7.19
CA PRO A 19 9.01 19.70 -7.30
C PRO A 19 10.32 20.50 -7.27
N GLY A 20 10.72 20.95 -6.12
CA GLY A 20 12.08 21.38 -5.86
C GLY A 20 12.99 20.17 -6.01
N GLY A 21 13.96 20.23 -6.93
CA GLY A 21 14.92 19.20 -7.34
C GLY A 21 15.20 18.05 -6.37
N ALA A 22 14.30 17.11 -6.30
CA ALA A 22 14.43 15.94 -5.42
C ALA A 22 15.71 15.18 -5.80
N ASN A 23 16.55 14.88 -4.82
CA ASN A 23 17.76 14.13 -5.04
C ASN A 23 17.41 12.66 -5.36
N PRO A 24 17.55 12.20 -6.62
CA PRO A 24 17.12 10.85 -7.00
C PRO A 24 17.94 9.76 -6.31
N LEU A 25 19.19 10.03 -5.95
CA LEU A 25 20.06 9.08 -5.25
C LEU A 25 19.54 8.81 -3.83
N LEU A 26 19.03 9.83 -3.14
CA LEU A 26 18.42 9.67 -1.83
C LEU A 26 17.15 8.83 -1.91
N GLY A 27 16.33 9.05 -2.93
CA GLY A 27 15.12 8.24 -3.19
C GLY A 27 15.44 6.77 -3.44
N ILE A 28 16.42 6.49 -4.28
CA ILE A 28 16.89 5.13 -4.56
C ILE A 28 17.45 4.48 -3.28
N ALA A 29 18.27 5.18 -2.51
CA ALA A 29 18.84 4.66 -1.28
C ALA A 29 17.75 4.35 -0.24
N ALA A 30 16.78 5.25 -0.07
CA ALA A 30 15.63 5.04 0.82
C ALA A 30 14.75 3.87 0.35
N PHE A 31 14.50 3.75 -0.94
CA PHE A 31 13.76 2.62 -1.51
C PHE A 31 14.48 1.28 -1.27
N LEU A 32 15.78 1.22 -1.51
CA LEU A 32 16.57 -0.01 -1.27
C LEU A 32 16.60 -0.38 0.22
N LEU A 33 16.70 0.61 1.11
CA LEU A 33 16.60 0.40 2.56
C LEU A 33 15.22 -0.17 2.93
N MET A 34 14.16 0.43 2.43
CA MET A 34 12.79 -0.01 2.67
C MET A 34 12.57 -1.44 2.17
N LEU A 35 12.96 -1.73 0.92
CA LEU A 35 12.86 -3.06 0.34
C LEU A 35 13.66 -4.08 1.14
N GLY A 36 14.88 -3.72 1.55
CA GLY A 36 15.72 -4.57 2.40
C GLY A 36 15.03 -4.93 3.72
N ILE A 37 14.45 -3.95 4.42
CA ILE A 37 13.69 -4.19 5.67
C ILE A 37 12.52 -5.15 5.41
N LEU A 38 11.72 -4.87 4.39
CA LEU A 38 10.53 -5.66 4.06
C LEU A 38 10.87 -7.12 3.78
N VAL A 39 11.89 -7.34 2.97
CA VAL A 39 12.29 -8.71 2.59
C VAL A 39 12.99 -9.43 3.73
N VAL A 40 13.90 -8.78 4.46
CA VAL A 40 14.57 -9.41 5.60
C VAL A 40 13.58 -9.86 6.67
N VAL A 41 12.57 -9.04 6.97
CA VAL A 41 11.51 -9.40 7.93
C VAL A 41 10.66 -10.56 7.40
N HIS A 42 10.35 -10.56 6.11
CA HIS A 42 9.65 -11.67 5.45
C HIS A 42 10.43 -12.99 5.57
N GLU A 43 11.69 -13.00 5.13
CA GLU A 43 12.56 -14.19 5.19
C GLU A 43 12.79 -14.66 6.63
N LEU A 44 12.84 -13.72 7.58
CA LEU A 44 12.93 -14.03 9.00
C LEU A 44 11.74 -14.86 9.49
N GLY A 45 10.55 -14.61 8.95
CA GLY A 45 9.36 -15.42 9.24
C GLY A 45 9.54 -16.87 8.83
N HIS A 46 9.98 -17.12 7.61
CA HIS A 46 10.29 -18.47 7.12
C HIS A 46 11.38 -19.14 7.95
N PHE A 47 12.46 -18.42 8.20
CA PHE A 47 13.62 -18.89 8.94
C PHE A 47 13.28 -19.32 10.36
N LEU A 48 12.66 -18.43 11.15
CA LEU A 48 12.33 -18.72 12.55
C LEU A 48 11.35 -19.88 12.67
N THR A 49 10.34 -19.92 11.79
CA THR A 49 9.35 -20.98 11.79
C THR A 49 9.94 -22.31 11.34
N ALA A 50 10.84 -22.31 10.37
CA ALA A 50 11.56 -23.52 9.96
C ALA A 50 12.37 -24.13 11.10
N ILE A 51 13.14 -23.30 11.80
CA ILE A 51 13.92 -23.76 12.98
C ILE A 51 12.99 -24.30 14.06
N TRP A 52 11.92 -23.58 14.37
CA TRP A 52 10.93 -23.99 15.38
C TRP A 52 10.26 -25.32 15.02
N MET A 53 10.02 -25.56 13.73
CA MET A 53 9.43 -26.80 13.21
C MET A 53 10.46 -27.93 13.04
N GLY A 54 11.75 -27.70 13.37
CA GLY A 54 12.82 -28.68 13.25
C GLY A 54 13.24 -28.96 11.80
N ILE A 55 12.97 -28.05 10.88
CA ILE A 55 13.42 -28.11 9.49
C ILE A 55 14.83 -27.51 9.44
N LYS A 56 15.76 -28.25 8.85
CA LYS A 56 17.18 -27.84 8.80
C LYS A 56 17.37 -26.72 7.79
N VAL A 57 17.96 -25.61 8.24
CA VAL A 57 18.36 -24.48 7.40
C VAL A 57 19.88 -24.46 7.31
N GLU A 58 20.44 -24.24 6.13
CA GLU A 58 21.88 -24.09 5.88
C GLU A 58 22.33 -22.64 5.80
N GLU A 59 21.48 -21.77 5.24
CA GLU A 59 21.86 -20.38 5.03
C GLU A 59 20.65 -19.44 5.15
N PHE A 60 20.87 -18.31 5.84
CA PHE A 60 20.00 -17.15 5.85
C PHE A 60 20.78 -16.00 5.19
N GLY A 61 20.34 -15.59 4.00
CA GLY A 61 21.03 -14.60 3.19
C GLY A 61 20.28 -13.29 3.09
N ILE A 62 20.98 -12.17 3.32
CA ILE A 62 20.53 -10.82 3.01
C ILE A 62 21.08 -10.46 1.63
N GLY A 63 20.19 -10.13 0.70
CA GLY A 63 20.52 -9.96 -0.72
C GLY A 63 20.61 -11.29 -1.47
N TYR A 64 20.66 -11.21 -2.82
CA TYR A 64 20.82 -12.39 -3.67
C TYR A 64 22.28 -12.65 -4.04
N PRO A 65 22.65 -13.93 -4.28
CA PRO A 65 23.98 -14.31 -4.73
C PRO A 65 24.49 -13.49 -5.94
N PRO A 66 25.82 -13.37 -6.11
CA PRO A 66 26.87 -14.10 -5.39
C PRO A 66 27.12 -13.57 -3.98
N ARG A 67 27.61 -14.47 -3.10
CA ARG A 67 27.94 -14.16 -1.71
C ARG A 67 29.07 -13.14 -1.61
N ALA A 68 28.85 -12.05 -0.85
CA ALA A 68 29.84 -11.05 -0.56
C ALA A 68 30.62 -11.38 0.72
N LEU A 69 29.90 -11.73 1.79
CA LEU A 69 30.49 -11.94 3.11
C LEU A 69 29.66 -12.95 3.93
N VAL A 70 30.34 -13.80 4.68
CA VAL A 70 29.74 -14.57 5.77
C VAL A 70 29.84 -13.73 7.05
N LEU A 71 28.70 -13.27 7.55
CA LEU A 71 28.64 -12.44 8.75
C LEU A 71 28.86 -13.28 10.02
N HIS A 72 28.24 -14.46 10.05
CA HIS A 72 28.27 -15.36 11.20
C HIS A 72 27.91 -16.78 10.79
N GLU A 73 28.38 -17.75 11.56
CA GLU A 73 27.94 -19.15 11.44
C GLU A 73 27.62 -19.69 12.83
N ARG A 74 26.41 -20.23 12.99
CA ARG A 74 25.95 -20.78 14.27
C ARG A 74 25.03 -21.96 14.05
N ASN A 75 25.27 -23.06 14.78
CA ASN A 75 24.47 -24.28 14.72
C ASN A 75 24.30 -24.85 13.29
N GLY A 76 25.32 -24.70 12.44
CA GLY A 76 25.29 -25.14 11.05
C GLY A 76 24.54 -24.20 10.09
N VAL A 77 24.06 -23.07 10.57
CA VAL A 77 23.43 -22.04 9.73
C VAL A 77 24.44 -20.93 9.44
N LYS A 78 24.62 -20.60 8.16
CA LYS A 78 25.44 -19.46 7.70
C LYS A 78 24.54 -18.24 7.54
N TYR A 79 24.92 -17.13 8.16
CA TYR A 79 24.31 -15.83 7.98
C TYR A 79 25.17 -15.03 7.00
N THR A 80 24.63 -14.68 5.84
CA THR A 80 25.40 -14.12 4.74
C THR A 80 24.87 -12.79 4.25
N LEU A 81 25.79 -11.96 3.77
CA LEU A 81 25.48 -10.76 2.99
C LEU A 81 25.89 -11.03 1.54
N ASN A 82 25.03 -10.68 0.61
CA ASN A 82 25.23 -10.93 -0.81
C ASN A 82 25.34 -9.61 -1.59
N TRP A 83 25.93 -9.69 -2.78
CA TRP A 83 26.22 -8.50 -3.58
C TRP A 83 25.00 -7.80 -4.15
N LEU A 84 23.94 -8.53 -4.45
CA LEU A 84 22.72 -7.93 -4.97
C LEU A 84 21.81 -7.55 -3.80
N PRO A 85 21.68 -6.25 -3.47
CA PRO A 85 20.92 -5.79 -2.30
C PRO A 85 19.41 -5.86 -2.51
N LEU A 86 18.96 -6.72 -3.40
CA LEU A 86 17.57 -6.93 -3.76
C LEU A 86 17.10 -8.24 -3.14
N GLY A 87 16.39 -8.17 -2.01
CA GLY A 87 15.79 -9.34 -1.44
C GLY A 87 16.59 -10.02 -0.31
N GLY A 88 16.24 -11.27 -0.06
CA GLY A 88 16.86 -12.20 0.88
C GLY A 88 16.46 -13.61 0.51
N PHE A 89 16.97 -14.60 1.22
CA PHE A 89 16.56 -15.99 1.04
C PHE A 89 16.86 -16.85 2.27
N VAL A 90 16.11 -17.93 2.39
CA VAL A 90 16.36 -19.03 3.32
C VAL A 90 16.70 -20.27 2.51
N ARG A 91 17.91 -20.81 2.65
CA ARG A 91 18.30 -22.08 2.04
C ARG A 91 18.10 -23.22 3.02
N PHE A 92 17.28 -24.18 2.60
CA PHE A 92 17.03 -25.39 3.40
C PHE A 92 18.10 -26.45 3.09
N ALA A 93 18.44 -27.28 4.10
CA ALA A 93 19.46 -28.32 3.96
C ALA A 93 19.08 -29.34 2.89
N ASN A 94 20.08 -29.84 2.15
CA ASN A 94 19.93 -30.77 1.02
C ASN A 94 19.08 -30.20 -0.13
N SER A 95 19.02 -28.89 -0.28
CA SER A 95 18.52 -28.28 -1.50
C SER A 95 19.58 -28.42 -2.59
N ASP A 96 19.16 -28.73 -3.81
CA ASP A 96 20.08 -28.68 -4.95
C ASP A 96 20.53 -27.23 -5.16
N ASP A 97 21.83 -27.03 -5.49
CA ASP A 97 22.42 -25.69 -5.70
C ASP A 97 21.88 -24.99 -6.97
N GLY A 98 20.74 -25.46 -7.50
CA GLY A 98 20.09 -24.89 -8.65
C GLY A 98 19.44 -23.54 -8.38
N ALA A 99 19.45 -22.66 -9.39
CA ALA A 99 18.82 -21.34 -9.33
C ALA A 99 17.32 -21.38 -8.93
N GLN A 100 16.66 -22.52 -9.12
CA GLN A 100 15.25 -22.72 -8.77
C GLN A 100 15.03 -22.82 -7.27
N ASP A 101 15.88 -23.53 -6.52
CA ASP A 101 15.75 -23.64 -5.06
C ASP A 101 16.08 -22.32 -4.37
N ALA A 102 16.98 -21.53 -4.93
CA ALA A 102 17.27 -20.17 -4.44
C ALA A 102 16.13 -19.16 -4.70
N LEU A 103 15.37 -19.38 -5.77
CA LEU A 103 14.24 -18.50 -6.14
C LEU A 103 12.93 -18.88 -5.45
N TYR A 104 12.71 -20.18 -5.18
CA TYR A 104 11.40 -20.64 -4.70
C TYR A 104 11.42 -21.18 -3.25
N GLY A 105 12.59 -21.33 -2.64
CA GLY A 105 12.75 -21.61 -1.21
C GLY A 105 12.18 -22.93 -0.66
N ALA A 106 11.66 -23.81 -1.52
CA ALA A 106 10.89 -24.97 -1.10
C ALA A 106 11.62 -26.32 -1.26
N GLY A 107 12.93 -26.30 -1.56
CA GLY A 107 13.73 -27.51 -1.77
C GLY A 107 14.18 -28.23 -0.51
N GLY A 108 14.90 -29.31 -0.67
CA GLY A 108 15.66 -30.03 0.35
C GLY A 108 14.84 -30.50 1.55
N SER A 109 15.27 -30.12 2.75
CA SER A 109 14.67 -30.54 4.03
C SER A 109 13.23 -30.06 4.20
N LEU A 110 12.85 -28.91 3.62
CA LEU A 110 11.48 -28.43 3.62
C LEU A 110 10.59 -29.31 2.73
N ALA A 111 11.05 -29.68 1.52
CA ALA A 111 10.31 -30.56 0.63
C ALA A 111 10.04 -31.94 1.27
N ALA A 112 10.92 -32.43 2.13
CA ALA A 112 10.76 -33.67 2.87
C ALA A 112 9.83 -33.57 4.11
N ALA A 113 9.51 -32.36 4.56
CA ALA A 113 8.70 -32.14 5.74
C ALA A 113 7.21 -32.50 5.51
N PRO A 114 6.45 -32.83 6.59
CA PRO A 114 5.01 -33.01 6.49
C PRO A 114 4.29 -31.76 5.96
N PRO A 115 3.20 -31.89 5.19
CA PRO A 115 2.52 -30.75 4.54
C PRO A 115 2.18 -29.60 5.47
N TRP A 116 1.68 -29.88 6.69
CA TRP A 116 1.31 -28.85 7.66
C TRP A 116 2.51 -28.00 8.11
N ARG A 117 3.73 -28.59 8.19
CA ARG A 117 4.95 -27.83 8.51
C ARG A 117 5.36 -26.94 7.34
N LYS A 118 5.22 -27.44 6.10
CA LYS A 118 5.45 -26.62 4.90
C LYS A 118 4.54 -25.40 4.89
N ILE A 119 3.23 -25.63 5.11
CA ILE A 119 2.24 -24.56 5.17
C ILE A 119 2.60 -23.54 6.27
N ALA A 120 2.95 -24.00 7.47
CA ALA A 120 3.32 -23.12 8.57
C ALA A 120 4.54 -22.26 8.24
N VAL A 121 5.57 -22.82 7.62
CA VAL A 121 6.75 -22.08 7.16
C VAL A 121 6.37 -21.07 6.08
N MET A 122 5.61 -21.47 5.06
CA MET A 122 5.24 -20.57 3.95
C MET A 122 4.31 -19.43 4.38
N VAL A 123 3.40 -19.66 5.32
CA VAL A 123 2.54 -18.59 5.88
C VAL A 123 3.33 -17.60 6.74
N ALA A 124 4.42 -18.06 7.38
CA ALA A 124 5.14 -17.26 8.36
C ALA A 124 5.83 -16.03 7.76
N GLY A 125 6.37 -16.13 6.53
CA GLY A 125 6.94 -14.99 5.83
C GLY A 125 5.96 -13.83 5.65
N PRO A 126 4.84 -14.06 4.94
CA PRO A 126 3.78 -13.07 4.82
C PRO A 126 3.28 -12.54 6.18
N LEU A 127 3.06 -13.44 7.16
CA LEU A 127 2.57 -13.03 8.48
C LEU A 127 3.54 -12.07 9.19
N MET A 128 4.86 -12.23 9.02
CA MET A 128 5.84 -11.29 9.57
C MET A 128 5.72 -9.90 8.95
N ASN A 129 5.36 -9.81 7.67
CA ASN A 129 5.08 -8.53 7.04
C ASN A 129 3.80 -7.86 7.60
N LEU A 130 2.76 -8.63 7.90
CA LEU A 130 1.58 -8.11 8.61
C LEU A 130 1.97 -7.57 9.99
N LEU A 131 2.76 -8.34 10.76
CA LEU A 131 3.22 -7.93 12.08
C LEU A 131 4.11 -6.67 12.01
N LEU A 132 4.98 -6.57 11.00
CA LEU A 132 5.79 -5.37 10.78
C LEU A 132 4.91 -4.14 10.54
N ALA A 133 3.91 -4.24 9.68
CA ALA A 133 2.98 -3.15 9.43
C ALA A 133 2.22 -2.72 10.69
N MET A 134 1.71 -3.69 11.46
CA MET A 134 1.05 -3.43 12.75
C MET A 134 1.99 -2.71 13.73
N LEU A 135 3.25 -3.13 13.81
CA LEU A 135 4.25 -2.50 14.66
C LEU A 135 4.53 -1.05 14.23
N ILE A 136 4.71 -0.82 12.93
CA ILE A 136 4.98 0.51 12.40
C ILE A 136 3.79 1.43 12.66
N PHE A 137 2.55 1.04 12.33
CA PHE A 137 1.36 1.87 12.59
C PHE A 137 1.17 2.13 14.09
N THR A 138 1.38 1.12 14.94
CA THR A 138 1.35 1.31 16.41
C THR A 138 2.35 2.36 16.84
N THR A 139 3.57 2.32 16.30
CA THR A 139 4.62 3.29 16.62
C THR A 139 4.26 4.70 16.15
N ILE A 140 3.72 4.83 14.93
CA ILE A 140 3.25 6.11 14.39
C ILE A 140 2.12 6.68 15.26
N PHE A 141 1.11 5.87 15.60
CA PHE A 141 -0.02 6.32 16.42
C PHE A 141 0.38 6.67 17.86
N THR A 142 1.39 5.99 18.40
CA THR A 142 1.94 6.34 19.71
C THR A 142 2.67 7.68 19.67
N ALA A 143 3.44 7.95 18.60
CA ALA A 143 4.26 9.15 18.47
C ALA A 143 3.45 10.38 18.06
N MET A 144 2.53 10.24 17.12
CA MET A 144 1.81 11.34 16.50
C MET A 144 0.35 11.49 16.97
N GLY A 145 -0.22 10.44 17.57
CA GLY A 145 -1.65 10.31 17.83
C GLY A 145 -2.40 9.58 16.72
N VAL A 146 -3.66 9.32 16.97
CA VAL A 146 -4.58 8.66 16.04
C VAL A 146 -5.36 9.73 15.28
N PRO A 147 -5.41 9.66 13.94
CA PRO A 147 -6.21 10.60 13.15
C PRO A 147 -7.71 10.33 13.41
N THR A 148 -8.34 11.25 14.11
CA THR A 148 -9.76 11.17 14.49
C THR A 148 -10.55 12.23 13.73
N PRO A 149 -11.55 11.85 12.91
CA PRO A 149 -12.41 12.82 12.25
C PRO A 149 -13.23 13.60 13.27
N THR A 150 -13.25 14.93 13.16
CA THR A 150 -14.06 15.79 14.02
C THR A 150 -15.54 15.81 13.61
N GLY A 151 -15.84 15.31 12.40
CA GLY A 151 -17.14 15.43 11.76
C GLY A 151 -17.26 16.64 10.84
N ASN A 152 -16.46 17.68 11.02
CA ASN A 152 -16.46 18.83 10.12
C ASN A 152 -15.85 18.48 8.77
N GLN A 153 -16.22 19.26 7.73
CA GLN A 153 -15.70 19.10 6.38
C GLN A 153 -14.94 20.38 5.98
N GLN A 154 -13.67 20.24 5.63
CA GLN A 154 -12.89 21.35 5.08
C GLN A 154 -13.08 21.40 3.56
N ILE A 155 -13.36 22.57 3.02
CA ILE A 155 -13.43 22.79 1.58
C ILE A 155 -12.00 22.70 1.02
N SER A 156 -11.74 21.69 0.20
CA SER A 156 -10.40 21.49 -0.38
C SER A 156 -10.24 22.18 -1.72
N GLN A 157 -11.32 22.27 -2.52
CA GLN A 157 -11.26 22.91 -3.83
C GLN A 157 -12.64 23.43 -4.23
N ILE A 158 -12.69 24.56 -4.91
CA ILE A 158 -13.89 25.11 -5.52
C ILE A 158 -13.70 25.07 -7.04
N PHE A 159 -14.63 24.45 -7.74
CA PHE A 159 -14.56 24.35 -9.19
C PHE A 159 -15.07 25.64 -9.84
N ALA A 160 -14.40 26.05 -10.91
CA ALA A 160 -14.77 27.27 -11.64
C ALA A 160 -16.18 27.17 -12.23
N SER A 161 -16.88 28.30 -12.33
CA SER A 161 -18.23 28.41 -12.90
C SER A 161 -19.30 27.57 -12.19
N THR A 162 -19.08 27.25 -10.91
CA THR A 162 -20.05 26.50 -10.09
C THR A 162 -20.82 27.39 -9.12
N PRO A 163 -21.93 26.90 -8.53
CA PRO A 163 -22.64 27.62 -7.49
C PRO A 163 -21.76 28.09 -6.31
N ALA A 164 -20.81 27.25 -5.88
CA ALA A 164 -19.89 27.63 -4.81
C ALA A 164 -18.95 28.75 -5.21
N ALA A 165 -18.45 28.77 -6.45
CA ALA A 165 -17.56 29.82 -6.94
C ALA A 165 -18.24 31.21 -6.95
N GLN A 166 -19.56 31.25 -7.10
CA GLN A 166 -20.35 32.48 -7.14
C GLN A 166 -20.79 32.97 -5.75
N SER A 167 -20.65 32.15 -4.71
CA SER A 167 -21.18 32.42 -3.37
C SER A 167 -20.20 33.14 -2.43
N GLY A 168 -18.92 33.23 -2.78
CA GLY A 168 -17.86 33.73 -1.90
C GLY A 168 -17.30 32.70 -0.92
N LEU A 169 -17.65 31.39 -1.08
CA LEU A 169 -16.96 30.28 -0.42
C LEU A 169 -15.49 30.25 -0.87
N GLN A 170 -14.58 29.85 -0.01
CA GLN A 170 -13.16 29.76 -0.32
C GLN A 170 -12.61 28.37 0.03
N ALA A 171 -11.51 28.01 -0.62
CA ALA A 171 -10.73 26.87 -0.17
C ALA A 171 -10.26 27.12 1.28
N ASP A 172 -10.08 26.05 2.03
CA ASP A 172 -9.76 26.04 3.46
C ASP A 172 -10.87 26.50 4.40
N ASP A 173 -12.05 26.89 3.89
CA ASP A 173 -13.22 27.09 4.75
C ASP A 173 -13.62 25.77 5.42
N MET A 174 -13.83 25.83 6.74
CA MET A 174 -14.40 24.71 7.50
C MET A 174 -15.91 24.78 7.49
N LEU A 175 -16.58 23.84 6.84
CA LEU A 175 -18.04 23.77 6.77
C LEU A 175 -18.61 23.16 8.06
N LEU A 176 -19.26 23.99 8.89
CA LEU A 176 -19.83 23.59 10.18
C LEU A 176 -21.29 23.14 10.06
N SER A 177 -22.09 23.89 9.32
CA SER A 177 -23.50 23.55 9.08
C SER A 177 -23.97 23.99 7.70
N LEU A 178 -24.99 23.30 7.18
CA LEU A 178 -25.59 23.58 5.89
C LEU A 178 -27.13 23.47 6.02
N ALA A 179 -27.86 24.49 5.61
CA ALA A 179 -29.32 24.57 5.77
C ALA A 179 -29.79 24.32 7.22
N GLY A 180 -29.03 24.75 8.23
CA GLY A 180 -29.32 24.53 9.65
C GLY A 180 -28.97 23.13 10.17
N GLN A 181 -28.48 22.23 9.32
CA GLN A 181 -28.02 20.90 9.72
C GLN A 181 -26.51 20.90 9.95
N THR A 182 -26.03 20.37 11.07
CA THR A 182 -24.60 20.17 11.30
C THR A 182 -24.03 19.18 10.28
N VAL A 183 -22.93 19.57 9.63
CA VAL A 183 -22.27 18.70 8.64
C VAL A 183 -21.33 17.74 9.37
N SER A 184 -21.92 16.76 10.05
CA SER A 184 -21.15 15.68 10.71
C SER A 184 -20.87 14.49 9.79
N ASN A 185 -21.49 14.48 8.62
CA ASN A 185 -21.40 13.40 7.63
C ASN A 185 -21.45 14.01 6.21
N PRO A 186 -20.57 13.61 5.29
CA PRO A 186 -20.57 14.04 3.90
C PRO A 186 -21.91 13.89 3.16
N GLN A 187 -22.71 12.89 3.54
CA GLN A 187 -24.03 12.62 2.94
C GLN A 187 -25.00 13.80 3.10
N VAL A 188 -24.91 14.54 4.21
CA VAL A 188 -25.72 15.73 4.47
C VAL A 188 -25.56 16.77 3.35
N ILE A 189 -24.34 16.96 2.85
CA ILE A 189 -24.04 17.94 1.78
C ILE A 189 -24.83 17.56 0.50
N GLY A 190 -24.78 16.27 0.13
CA GLY A 190 -25.49 15.77 -1.04
C GLY A 190 -27.02 15.80 -0.90
N GLU A 191 -27.55 15.50 0.28
CA GLU A 191 -28.98 15.52 0.59
C GLU A 191 -29.53 16.96 0.56
N VAL A 192 -28.83 17.90 1.22
CA VAL A 192 -29.21 19.30 1.21
C VAL A 192 -29.18 19.87 -0.22
N ALA A 193 -28.17 19.52 -1.01
CA ALA A 193 -28.09 19.97 -2.39
C ALA A 193 -29.29 19.48 -3.23
N LYS A 194 -29.67 18.21 -3.09
CA LYS A 194 -30.80 17.62 -3.84
C LYS A 194 -32.14 18.21 -3.41
N THR A 195 -32.32 18.40 -2.09
CA THR A 195 -33.60 18.87 -1.54
C THR A 195 -33.85 20.36 -1.82
N ASN A 196 -32.80 21.17 -1.95
CA ASN A 196 -32.88 22.61 -2.09
C ASN A 196 -32.42 23.14 -3.46
N THR A 197 -32.50 22.32 -4.52
CA THR A 197 -32.05 22.71 -5.86
C THR A 197 -32.72 24.04 -6.28
N GLY A 198 -31.92 25.05 -6.66
CA GLY A 198 -32.40 26.38 -7.07
C GLY A 198 -32.83 27.31 -5.92
N GLN A 199 -32.75 26.85 -4.66
CA GLN A 199 -33.07 27.67 -3.49
C GLN A 199 -31.83 27.99 -2.68
N PRO A 200 -31.61 29.24 -2.22
CA PRO A 200 -30.46 29.59 -1.41
C PRO A 200 -30.57 28.96 -0.02
N VAL A 201 -29.50 28.32 0.42
CA VAL A 201 -29.35 27.74 1.75
C VAL A 201 -28.21 28.42 2.48
N ALA A 202 -28.35 28.60 3.79
CA ALA A 202 -27.28 29.14 4.63
C ALA A 202 -26.22 28.06 4.91
N ALA A 203 -24.98 28.33 4.56
CA ALA A 203 -23.82 27.59 4.96
C ALA A 203 -23.07 28.37 6.05
N VAL A 204 -22.88 27.77 7.20
CA VAL A 204 -22.04 28.33 8.26
C VAL A 204 -20.65 27.74 8.12
N VAL A 205 -19.69 28.60 7.87
CA VAL A 205 -18.29 28.22 7.71
C VAL A 205 -17.40 28.92 8.73
N GLN A 206 -16.30 28.31 9.07
CA GLN A 206 -15.23 28.95 9.83
C GLN A 206 -14.06 29.24 8.89
N ARG A 207 -13.67 30.51 8.82
CA ARG A 207 -12.55 31.03 8.02
C ARG A 207 -11.63 31.85 8.94
N ASN A 208 -10.37 31.44 9.04
CA ASN A 208 -9.37 32.12 9.91
C ASN A 208 -9.85 32.31 11.34
N GLY A 209 -10.57 31.35 11.91
CA GLY A 209 -11.13 31.38 13.25
C GLY A 209 -12.43 32.20 13.39
N GLN A 210 -12.89 32.86 12.34
CA GLN A 210 -14.16 33.62 12.35
C GLN A 210 -15.28 32.79 11.72
N THR A 211 -16.45 32.79 12.34
CA THR A 211 -17.64 32.15 11.81
C THR A 211 -18.37 33.08 10.84
N LEU A 212 -18.58 32.63 9.62
CA LEU A 212 -19.24 33.36 8.56
C LEU A 212 -20.47 32.58 8.09
N THR A 213 -21.52 33.29 7.69
CA THR A 213 -22.67 32.68 7.03
C THR A 213 -22.67 33.08 5.56
N ILE A 214 -22.61 32.09 4.69
CA ILE A 214 -22.56 32.25 3.23
C ILE A 214 -23.83 31.63 2.64
N LEU A 215 -24.47 32.33 1.71
CA LEU A 215 -25.61 31.76 0.99
C LEU A 215 -25.13 30.97 -0.21
N LEU A 216 -25.49 29.68 -0.25
CA LEU A 216 -25.19 28.76 -1.35
C LEU A 216 -26.49 28.37 -2.04
N THR A 217 -26.54 28.47 -3.36
CA THR A 217 -27.70 28.01 -4.14
C THR A 217 -27.28 26.76 -4.92
N PRO A 218 -27.71 25.57 -4.50
CA PRO A 218 -27.31 24.35 -5.23
C PRO A 218 -27.97 24.33 -6.61
N GLY A 219 -27.25 23.90 -7.62
CA GLY A 219 -27.71 23.87 -9.00
C GLY A 219 -26.98 22.84 -9.86
N PRO A 220 -27.28 22.77 -11.15
CA PRO A 220 -26.58 21.91 -12.07
C PRO A 220 -25.13 22.38 -12.25
N TRP A 221 -24.22 21.44 -12.33
CA TRP A 221 -22.79 21.71 -12.56
C TRP A 221 -22.13 20.51 -13.22
N THR A 222 -20.97 20.71 -13.82
CA THR A 222 -20.17 19.65 -14.45
C THR A 222 -18.85 19.54 -13.70
N ASP A 223 -18.48 18.33 -13.32
CA ASP A 223 -17.22 18.08 -12.66
C ASP A 223 -16.02 18.14 -13.65
N PRO A 224 -14.77 18.19 -13.15
CA PRO A 224 -13.58 18.24 -14.00
C PRO A 224 -13.42 17.03 -14.94
N ASN A 225 -14.09 15.90 -14.63
CA ASN A 225 -14.09 14.70 -15.46
C ASN A 225 -15.18 14.72 -16.54
N GLY A 226 -15.95 15.81 -16.63
CA GLY A 226 -17.02 15.97 -17.62
C GLY A 226 -18.35 15.35 -17.20
N THR A 227 -18.51 14.88 -15.95
CA THR A 227 -19.77 14.32 -15.47
C THR A 227 -20.73 15.46 -15.07
N ALA A 228 -21.91 15.47 -15.65
CA ALA A 228 -22.94 16.43 -15.32
C ALA A 228 -23.72 15.99 -14.06
N HIS A 229 -23.84 16.90 -13.12
CA HIS A 229 -24.63 16.75 -11.90
C HIS A 229 -25.85 17.63 -11.95
N ALA A 230 -27.02 17.04 -11.76
CA ALA A 230 -28.28 17.78 -11.80
C ALA A 230 -28.45 18.77 -10.65
N SER A 231 -27.83 18.51 -9.50
CA SER A 231 -27.81 19.38 -8.33
C SER A 231 -26.54 19.17 -7.52
N GLY A 232 -25.93 20.25 -7.10
CA GLY A 232 -24.73 20.25 -6.27
C GLY A 232 -24.23 21.66 -6.02
N PHE A 233 -23.17 21.78 -5.27
CA PHE A 233 -22.53 23.07 -4.97
C PHE A 233 -21.29 23.33 -5.82
N GLY A 234 -20.62 22.26 -6.30
CA GLY A 234 -19.44 22.35 -7.15
C GLY A 234 -18.16 22.69 -6.37
N PHE A 235 -17.97 22.02 -5.25
CA PHE A 235 -16.74 22.02 -4.49
C PHE A 235 -16.35 20.60 -4.06
N SER A 236 -15.08 20.37 -3.82
CA SER A 236 -14.58 19.19 -3.11
C SER A 236 -14.32 19.53 -1.64
N TYR A 237 -14.36 18.51 -0.81
CA TYR A 237 -14.13 18.65 0.64
C TYR A 237 -13.40 17.42 1.17
N THR A 238 -12.71 17.63 2.28
CA THR A 238 -12.03 16.57 3.03
C THR A 238 -12.50 16.63 4.48
N PRO A 239 -12.66 15.49 5.18
CA PRO A 239 -12.97 15.52 6.60
C PRO A 239 -11.83 16.19 7.37
N GLU A 240 -12.19 17.06 8.29
CA GLU A 240 -11.23 17.59 9.27
C GLU A 240 -10.80 16.46 10.19
N VAL A 241 -9.48 16.28 10.31
CA VAL A 241 -8.89 15.25 11.15
C VAL A 241 -7.98 15.88 12.17
N ILE A 242 -8.22 15.60 13.43
CA ILE A 242 -7.33 15.97 14.53
C ILE A 242 -6.47 14.78 14.95
N GLN A 243 -5.28 15.05 15.44
CA GLN A 243 -4.41 14.01 16.01
C GLN A 243 -4.71 13.83 17.49
N GLU A 244 -5.51 12.82 17.83
CA GLU A 244 -5.84 12.50 19.21
C GLU A 244 -4.70 11.69 19.84
N ARG A 245 -4.09 12.21 20.91
CA ARG A 245 -3.05 11.50 21.64
C ARG A 245 -3.66 10.34 22.42
N VAL A 246 -3.13 9.14 22.19
CA VAL A 246 -3.59 7.91 22.84
C VAL A 246 -2.44 7.23 23.58
N GLY A 247 -2.78 6.44 24.60
CA GLY A 247 -1.77 5.63 25.30
C GLY A 247 -1.24 4.48 24.46
N PRO A 248 -0.04 3.90 24.78
CA PRO A 248 0.59 2.85 23.95
C PRO A 248 -0.30 1.62 23.72
N LEU A 249 -1.08 1.23 24.71
CA LEU A 249 -2.00 0.06 24.58
C LEU A 249 -3.17 0.37 23.63
N GLN A 250 -3.70 1.57 23.68
CA GLN A 250 -4.73 2.01 22.72
C GLN A 250 -4.14 2.13 21.31
N ALA A 251 -2.94 2.70 21.18
CA ALA A 251 -2.23 2.78 19.91
C ALA A 251 -2.00 1.40 19.28
N LEU A 252 -1.69 0.37 20.10
CA LEU A 252 -1.58 -1.01 19.63
C LEU A 252 -2.93 -1.50 19.05
N GLY A 253 -4.03 -1.26 19.76
CA GLY A 253 -5.36 -1.60 19.27
C GLY A 253 -5.68 -0.93 17.92
N TYR A 254 -5.40 0.36 17.81
CA TYR A 254 -5.57 1.11 16.56
C TYR A 254 -4.63 0.62 15.44
N GLY A 255 -3.36 0.33 15.74
CA GLY A 255 -2.41 -0.18 14.77
C GLY A 255 -2.84 -1.52 14.17
N VAL A 256 -3.36 -2.42 15.02
CA VAL A 256 -3.90 -3.72 14.57
C VAL A 256 -5.17 -3.54 13.74
N THR A 257 -6.15 -2.81 14.24
CA THR A 257 -7.44 -2.63 13.53
C THR A 257 -7.25 -1.88 12.22
N TYR A 258 -6.42 -0.86 12.19
CA TYR A 258 -6.08 -0.11 10.97
C TYR A 258 -5.39 -0.99 9.93
N SER A 259 -4.43 -1.83 10.35
CA SER A 259 -3.75 -2.76 9.43
C SER A 259 -4.71 -3.76 8.82
N LEU A 260 -5.63 -4.31 9.61
CA LEU A 260 -6.64 -5.27 9.14
C LEU A 260 -7.68 -4.61 8.22
N ASP A 261 -8.16 -3.43 8.56
CA ASP A 261 -9.09 -2.66 7.72
C ASP A 261 -8.44 -2.29 6.37
N LEU A 262 -7.20 -1.78 6.41
CA LEU A 262 -6.46 -1.46 5.19
C LEU A 262 -6.21 -2.71 4.33
N THR A 263 -5.86 -3.84 4.93
CA THR A 263 -5.74 -5.13 4.22
C THR A 263 -7.06 -5.54 3.57
N GLY A 264 -8.19 -5.38 4.27
CA GLY A 264 -9.52 -5.65 3.71
C GLY A 264 -9.85 -4.78 2.50
N ARG A 265 -9.51 -3.48 2.55
CA ARG A 265 -9.67 -2.56 1.41
C ARG A 265 -8.76 -2.92 0.23
N MET A 266 -7.49 -3.29 0.51
CA MET A 266 -6.57 -3.78 -0.53
C MET A 266 -7.09 -5.03 -1.20
N LEU A 267 -7.64 -5.98 -0.44
CA LEU A 267 -8.24 -7.20 -0.99
C LEU A 267 -9.45 -6.88 -1.90
N GLN A 268 -10.30 -5.95 -1.50
CA GLN A 268 -11.40 -5.46 -2.37
C GLN A 268 -10.86 -4.79 -3.63
N GLY A 269 -9.77 -4.03 -3.52
CA GLY A 269 -9.10 -3.38 -4.66
C GLY A 269 -8.53 -4.36 -5.69
N LEU A 270 -8.13 -5.56 -5.26
CA LEU A 270 -7.61 -6.61 -6.17
C LEU A 270 -8.65 -7.03 -7.23
N ALA A 271 -9.93 -6.95 -6.93
CA ALA A 271 -10.99 -7.23 -7.92
C ALA A 271 -10.96 -6.26 -9.13
N GLY A 272 -10.42 -5.06 -8.93
CA GLY A 272 -10.26 -4.05 -9.99
C GLY A 272 -8.96 -4.18 -10.82
N LEU A 273 -8.00 -5.03 -10.39
CA LEU A 273 -6.70 -5.15 -11.05
C LEU A 273 -6.78 -5.53 -12.54
N PRO A 274 -7.63 -6.49 -12.99
CA PRO A 274 -7.71 -6.81 -14.41
C PRO A 274 -8.07 -5.58 -15.26
N GLY A 275 -9.02 -4.75 -14.78
CA GLY A 275 -9.40 -3.51 -15.45
C GLY A 275 -8.27 -2.47 -15.44
N ALA A 276 -7.55 -2.34 -14.32
CA ALA A 276 -6.42 -1.43 -14.20
C ALA A 276 -5.24 -1.81 -15.11
N ILE A 277 -4.94 -3.09 -15.24
CA ILE A 277 -3.91 -3.60 -16.16
C ILE A 277 -4.31 -3.34 -17.62
N LEU A 278 -5.55 -3.62 -18.00
CA LEU A 278 -6.06 -3.29 -19.33
C LEU A 278 -6.04 -1.79 -19.60
N GLY A 279 -6.24 -0.98 -18.56
CA GLY A 279 -6.16 0.48 -18.61
C GLY A 279 -4.78 1.02 -19.00
N ILE A 280 -3.68 0.28 -18.73
CA ILE A 280 -2.33 0.69 -19.15
C ILE A 280 -2.24 0.86 -20.68
N PHE A 281 -3.01 0.06 -21.43
CA PHE A 281 -3.07 0.11 -22.88
C PHE A 281 -4.08 1.11 -23.43
N SER A 282 -4.84 1.80 -22.57
CA SER A 282 -5.88 2.75 -22.95
C SER A 282 -5.39 4.18 -22.75
N SER A 283 -5.44 4.98 -23.80
CA SER A 283 -5.12 6.42 -23.73
C SER A 283 -6.12 7.26 -22.92
N THR A 284 -7.24 6.66 -22.49
CA THR A 284 -8.31 7.31 -21.73
C THR A 284 -8.30 6.94 -20.24
N ALA A 285 -7.39 6.06 -19.80
CA ALA A 285 -7.31 5.69 -18.40
C ALA A 285 -6.73 6.86 -17.58
N SER A 286 -7.47 7.27 -16.53
CA SER A 286 -6.94 8.25 -15.59
C SER A 286 -5.71 7.68 -14.88
N PRO A 287 -4.66 8.48 -14.68
CA PRO A 287 -3.43 8.06 -13.98
C PRO A 287 -3.71 7.46 -12.59
N ASP A 288 -4.78 7.90 -11.97
CA ASP A 288 -5.16 7.59 -10.59
C ASP A 288 -5.60 6.13 -10.33
N GLY A 289 -5.60 5.24 -11.29
CA GLY A 289 -6.00 3.83 -11.13
C GLY A 289 -4.97 2.83 -11.60
N GLN A 290 -3.81 3.28 -12.06
CA GLN A 290 -2.80 2.40 -12.63
C GLN A 290 -1.92 1.76 -11.56
N PRO A 291 -1.50 0.50 -11.74
CA PRO A 291 -0.56 -0.14 -10.83
C PRO A 291 0.80 0.57 -10.90
N ILE A 292 1.43 0.74 -9.76
CA ILE A 292 2.75 1.37 -9.60
C ILE A 292 3.78 0.25 -9.48
N GLY A 293 4.81 0.29 -10.29
CA GLY A 293 5.91 -0.65 -10.29
C GLY A 293 7.11 -0.19 -9.45
N PRO A 294 8.23 -0.94 -9.50
CA PRO A 294 9.42 -0.65 -8.68
C PRO A 294 9.99 0.75 -8.90
N VAL A 295 9.98 1.25 -10.14
CA VAL A 295 10.48 2.60 -10.47
C VAL A 295 9.56 3.67 -9.90
N GLY A 296 8.25 3.48 -10.02
CA GLY A 296 7.26 4.36 -9.42
C GLY A 296 7.36 4.39 -7.90
N ILE A 297 7.51 3.23 -7.24
CA ILE A 297 7.70 3.15 -5.78
C ILE A 297 8.99 3.86 -5.36
N ALA A 298 10.09 3.70 -6.09
CA ALA A 298 11.36 4.38 -5.79
C ALA A 298 11.21 5.91 -5.91
N ARG A 299 10.50 6.40 -6.94
CA ARG A 299 10.17 7.82 -7.08
C ARG A 299 9.28 8.31 -5.95
N ALA A 300 8.19 7.62 -5.67
CA ALA A 300 7.30 7.94 -4.55
C ALA A 300 8.05 8.01 -3.22
N THR A 301 8.97 7.06 -2.96
CA THR A 301 9.82 7.07 -1.78
C THR A 301 10.72 8.31 -1.73
N GLY A 302 11.29 8.67 -2.88
CA GLY A 302 12.13 9.87 -3.02
C GLY A 302 11.35 11.17 -2.81
N GLU A 303 10.13 11.25 -3.36
CA GLU A 303 9.24 12.39 -3.17
C GLU A 303 8.84 12.53 -1.69
N VAL A 304 8.44 11.41 -1.07
CA VAL A 304 7.98 11.37 0.33
C VAL A 304 9.07 11.76 1.33
N ILE A 305 10.29 11.19 1.20
CA ILE A 305 11.33 11.37 2.24
C ILE A 305 11.88 12.80 2.29
N GLN A 306 11.76 13.54 1.19
CA GLN A 306 12.26 14.91 1.07
C GLN A 306 11.24 15.97 1.49
N GLN A 307 10.02 15.58 1.82
CA GLN A 307 8.96 16.46 2.33
C GLN A 307 9.12 16.75 3.84
N PRO A 308 8.58 17.85 4.34
CA PRO A 308 8.39 18.05 5.79
C PRO A 308 7.62 16.85 6.37
N GLY A 309 8.15 16.23 7.42
CA GLY A 309 7.55 15.01 7.98
C GLY A 309 7.90 13.73 7.21
N GLY A 310 8.77 13.78 6.21
CA GLY A 310 9.13 12.67 5.31
C GLY A 310 9.61 11.41 6.04
N PHE A 311 10.20 11.53 7.23
CA PHE A 311 10.56 10.37 8.04
C PHE A 311 9.33 9.53 8.42
N MET A 312 8.26 10.15 8.90
CA MET A 312 7.02 9.42 9.25
C MET A 312 6.29 8.91 8.01
N ALA A 313 6.29 9.69 6.94
CA ALA A 313 5.70 9.29 5.67
C ALA A 313 6.44 8.11 5.03
N PHE A 314 7.77 8.03 5.16
CA PHE A 314 8.58 6.87 4.76
C PHE A 314 8.16 5.60 5.51
N TRP A 315 8.00 5.66 6.84
CA TRP A 315 7.56 4.52 7.63
C TRP A 315 6.11 4.13 7.32
N ASN A 316 5.25 5.11 7.08
CA ASN A 316 3.88 4.85 6.65
C ASN A 316 3.85 4.10 5.30
N LEU A 317 4.61 4.56 4.31
CA LEU A 317 4.76 3.88 3.02
C LEU A 317 5.33 2.47 3.20
N THR A 318 6.32 2.31 4.08
CA THR A 318 6.88 0.99 4.44
C THR A 318 5.82 0.05 4.99
N ALA A 319 4.94 0.52 5.89
CA ALA A 319 3.86 -0.29 6.44
C ALA A 319 2.83 -0.69 5.38
N VAL A 320 2.44 0.24 4.50
CA VAL A 320 1.52 -0.03 3.39
C VAL A 320 2.10 -1.08 2.44
N LEU A 321 3.38 -0.95 2.06
CA LEU A 321 4.05 -1.94 1.20
C LEU A 321 4.24 -3.28 1.90
N SER A 322 4.44 -3.29 3.22
CA SER A 322 4.47 -4.52 4.03
C SER A 322 3.14 -5.26 3.97
N LEU A 323 2.01 -4.55 4.06
CA LEU A 323 0.68 -5.16 3.90
C LEU A 323 0.45 -5.68 2.46
N ASN A 324 0.94 -4.97 1.45
CA ASN A 324 0.90 -5.45 0.07
C ASN A 324 1.67 -6.78 -0.09
N LEU A 325 2.89 -6.85 0.45
CA LEU A 325 3.70 -8.07 0.42
C LEU A 325 3.01 -9.22 1.19
N PHE A 326 2.44 -8.93 2.37
CA PHE A 326 1.62 -9.89 3.10
C PHE A 326 0.51 -10.45 2.22
N LEU A 327 -0.28 -9.58 1.61
CA LEU A 327 -1.46 -9.97 0.84
C LEU A 327 -1.08 -10.72 -0.44
N LEU A 328 -0.15 -10.17 -1.24
CA LEU A 328 0.26 -10.76 -2.52
C LEU A 328 0.92 -12.13 -2.32
N ASN A 329 1.78 -12.29 -1.31
CA ASN A 329 2.43 -13.56 -1.02
C ASN A 329 1.49 -14.62 -0.45
N LEU A 330 0.30 -14.27 0.05
CA LEU A 330 -0.72 -15.23 0.45
C LEU A 330 -1.64 -15.67 -0.70
N LEU A 331 -1.68 -14.91 -1.80
CA LEU A 331 -2.47 -15.29 -2.95
C LEU A 331 -1.91 -16.54 -3.64
N PRO A 332 -2.76 -17.39 -4.23
CA PRO A 332 -2.34 -18.59 -4.95
C PRO A 332 -1.71 -18.28 -6.31
N ILE A 333 -0.76 -17.35 -6.31
CA ILE A 333 -0.05 -16.92 -7.52
C ILE A 333 1.23 -17.75 -7.63
N PRO A 334 1.48 -18.43 -8.77
CA PRO A 334 2.72 -19.15 -8.97
C PRO A 334 3.94 -18.24 -8.78
N ALA A 335 5.03 -18.81 -8.26
CA ALA A 335 6.26 -18.11 -7.85
C ALA A 335 6.18 -17.29 -6.55
N LEU A 336 5.03 -17.27 -5.86
CA LEU A 336 4.88 -16.68 -4.53
C LEU A 336 4.57 -17.77 -3.49
N ASP A 337 4.73 -17.47 -2.19
CA ASP A 337 4.53 -18.42 -1.09
C ASP A 337 3.14 -19.08 -1.10
N GLY A 338 2.11 -18.32 -1.49
CA GLY A 338 0.74 -18.81 -1.59
C GLY A 338 0.58 -20.00 -2.51
N SER A 339 1.38 -20.10 -3.57
CA SER A 339 1.37 -21.29 -4.45
C SER A 339 1.94 -22.52 -3.74
N HIS A 340 3.01 -22.38 -2.95
CA HIS A 340 3.58 -23.47 -2.15
C HIS A 340 2.60 -23.91 -1.06
N ILE A 341 1.83 -22.99 -0.49
CA ILE A 341 0.73 -23.31 0.44
C ILE A 341 -0.30 -24.19 -0.26
N ILE A 342 -0.73 -23.82 -1.47
CA ILE A 342 -1.72 -24.60 -2.24
C ILE A 342 -1.18 -25.98 -2.60
N PHE A 343 0.06 -26.11 -3.10
CA PHE A 343 0.65 -27.41 -3.40
C PHE A 343 0.77 -28.28 -2.15
N SER A 344 1.16 -27.72 -1.02
CA SER A 344 1.22 -28.42 0.27
C SER A 344 -0.16 -28.83 0.78
N LEU A 345 -1.19 -28.02 0.55
CA LEU A 345 -2.58 -28.34 0.87
C LEU A 345 -3.10 -29.50 0.00
N ILE A 346 -2.80 -29.49 -1.31
CA ILE A 346 -3.13 -30.57 -2.22
C ILE A 346 -2.44 -31.88 -1.78
N GLU A 347 -1.15 -31.82 -1.41
CA GLU A 347 -0.42 -32.96 -0.87
C GLU A 347 -1.11 -33.51 0.40
N TRP A 348 -1.51 -32.63 1.30
CA TRP A 348 -2.22 -33.00 2.53
C TRP A 348 -3.56 -33.69 2.24
N LEU A 349 -4.39 -33.09 1.38
CA LEU A 349 -5.71 -33.64 1.00
C LEU A 349 -5.59 -34.99 0.26
N ARG A 350 -4.48 -35.23 -0.43
CA ARG A 350 -4.18 -36.49 -1.12
C ARG A 350 -3.51 -37.56 -0.25
N GLY A 351 -3.50 -37.37 1.07
CA GLY A 351 -2.90 -38.30 2.01
C GLY A 351 -1.37 -38.39 1.92
N GLY A 352 -0.69 -37.27 1.62
CA GLY A 352 0.77 -37.19 1.52
C GLY A 352 1.34 -37.49 0.13
N LYS A 353 0.47 -37.68 -0.88
CA LYS A 353 0.93 -37.90 -2.28
C LYS A 353 1.26 -36.54 -2.90
N LYS A 354 2.56 -36.30 -3.15
CA LYS A 354 3.07 -35.07 -3.77
C LYS A 354 2.58 -34.92 -5.22
N VAL A 355 2.49 -33.68 -5.66
CA VAL A 355 2.45 -33.35 -7.09
C VAL A 355 3.83 -33.68 -7.68
N PRO A 356 3.92 -34.25 -8.91
CA PRO A 356 5.21 -34.46 -9.53
C PRO A 356 6.04 -33.19 -9.60
N PRO A 357 7.33 -33.22 -9.17
CA PRO A 357 8.16 -32.01 -9.09
C PRO A 357 8.26 -31.24 -10.42
N GLU A 358 8.27 -31.97 -11.55
CA GLU A 358 8.35 -31.35 -12.87
C GLU A 358 7.10 -30.50 -13.19
N LYS A 359 5.91 -30.93 -12.72
CA LYS A 359 4.66 -30.15 -12.91
C LYS A 359 4.63 -28.94 -12.02
N GLU A 360 5.06 -29.08 -10.77
CA GLU A 360 5.16 -27.97 -9.84
C GLU A 360 6.15 -26.93 -10.36
N ALA A 361 7.35 -27.35 -10.78
CA ALA A 361 8.35 -26.48 -11.37
C ALA A 361 7.85 -25.78 -12.64
N LEU A 362 7.10 -26.48 -13.51
CA LEU A 362 6.53 -25.88 -14.70
C LEU A 362 5.50 -24.78 -14.37
N VAL A 363 4.63 -25.03 -13.40
CA VAL A 363 3.63 -24.02 -12.95
C VAL A 363 4.34 -22.79 -12.41
N HIS A 364 5.37 -22.97 -11.57
CA HIS A 364 6.16 -21.86 -11.03
C HIS A 364 6.92 -21.11 -12.13
N ALA A 365 7.52 -21.79 -13.09
CA ALA A 365 8.23 -21.17 -14.21
C ALA A 365 7.30 -20.31 -15.08
N ILE A 366 6.11 -20.82 -15.42
CA ILE A 366 5.12 -20.06 -16.19
C ILE A 366 4.65 -18.83 -15.39
N GLY A 367 4.33 -19.00 -14.11
CA GLY A 367 3.92 -17.90 -13.26
C GLY A 367 4.99 -16.83 -13.08
N PHE A 368 6.24 -17.25 -12.90
CA PHE A 368 7.37 -16.34 -12.82
C PHE A 368 7.54 -15.52 -14.11
N MET A 369 7.47 -16.17 -15.27
CA MET A 369 7.53 -15.46 -16.55
C MET A 369 6.38 -14.48 -16.73
N ALA A 370 5.16 -14.85 -16.32
CA ALA A 370 4.00 -13.96 -16.39
C ALA A 370 4.16 -12.75 -15.45
N LEU A 371 4.60 -12.97 -14.20
CA LEU A 371 4.86 -11.90 -13.24
C LEU A 371 5.99 -10.99 -13.71
N MET A 372 7.08 -11.55 -14.24
CA MET A 372 8.19 -10.79 -14.79
C MET A 372 7.75 -9.93 -16.00
N GLY A 373 6.95 -10.50 -16.89
CA GLY A 373 6.38 -9.78 -18.03
C GLY A 373 5.48 -8.63 -17.58
N LEU A 374 4.61 -8.88 -16.58
CA LEU A 374 3.77 -7.83 -15.99
C LEU A 374 4.60 -6.75 -15.31
N MET A 375 5.61 -7.14 -14.53
CA MET A 375 6.50 -6.19 -13.85
C MET A 375 7.26 -5.31 -14.87
N LEU A 376 7.76 -5.89 -15.96
CA LEU A 376 8.42 -5.13 -17.02
C LEU A 376 7.46 -4.15 -17.71
N LEU A 377 6.21 -4.57 -17.96
CA LEU A 377 5.18 -3.71 -18.51
C LEU A 377 4.89 -2.50 -17.60
N ILE A 378 4.66 -2.75 -16.30
CA ILE A 378 4.39 -1.69 -15.33
C ILE A 378 5.61 -0.78 -15.18
N THR A 379 6.82 -1.35 -15.13
CA THR A 379 8.07 -0.57 -15.07
C THR A 379 8.25 0.32 -16.29
N ALA A 380 7.95 -0.18 -17.49
CA ALA A 380 8.00 0.63 -18.71
C ALA A 380 7.01 1.81 -18.63
N ASN A 381 5.80 1.56 -18.13
CA ASN A 381 4.82 2.61 -17.89
C ASN A 381 5.32 3.64 -16.85
N ASP A 382 5.90 3.21 -15.73
CA ASP A 382 6.49 4.10 -14.72
C ASP A 382 7.57 5.01 -15.33
N VAL A 383 8.43 4.43 -16.18
CA VAL A 383 9.51 5.17 -16.87
C VAL A 383 8.94 6.20 -17.82
N ILE A 384 7.90 5.86 -18.59
CA ILE A 384 7.22 6.81 -19.47
C ILE A 384 6.63 7.98 -18.67
N HIS A 385 5.96 7.69 -17.56
CA HIS A 385 5.43 8.73 -16.67
C HIS A 385 6.54 9.58 -16.04
N ALA A 386 7.69 8.98 -15.71
CA ALA A 386 8.85 9.68 -15.21
C ALA A 386 9.37 10.71 -16.23
N PHE A 387 9.50 10.32 -17.49
CA PHE A 387 9.93 11.24 -18.57
C PHE A 387 8.92 12.34 -18.87
N ARG A 388 7.63 12.11 -18.64
CA ARG A 388 6.57 13.11 -18.80
C ARG A 388 6.47 14.08 -17.61
N GLY A 389 7.25 13.87 -16.55
CA GLY A 389 7.22 14.70 -15.34
C GLY A 389 5.93 14.59 -14.53
N THR A 390 5.11 13.53 -14.75
CA THR A 390 3.88 13.33 -13.99
C THR A 390 4.21 12.87 -12.55
N PRO A 391 3.63 13.48 -11.50
CA PRO A 391 3.83 13.04 -10.14
C PRO A 391 3.30 11.61 -9.96
N VAL A 392 3.96 10.82 -9.10
CA VAL A 392 3.55 9.43 -8.81
C VAL A 392 2.39 9.40 -7.82
N LEU A 393 2.43 10.28 -6.84
CA LEU A 393 1.41 10.43 -5.82
C LEU A 393 0.58 11.65 -6.22
N GLY A 394 -0.60 11.40 -6.80
CA GLY A 394 -1.49 12.37 -7.41
C GLY A 394 -1.45 13.78 -6.83
N GLY A 395 -0.96 14.73 -7.60
CA GLY A 395 -1.17 16.15 -7.42
C GLY A 395 -2.23 16.58 -8.45
N GLY A 396 -3.44 16.74 -7.98
CA GLY A 396 -4.55 17.29 -8.75
C GLY A 396 -5.47 18.05 -7.84
#